data_22ab80b18834fd80659390429bbf0063
#
_entry.id   22ab80b18834fd80659390429bbf0063
#
_cell.length_a   1.000
_cell.length_b   1.000
_cell.length_c   1.000
_cell.angle_alpha   90.00
_cell.angle_beta   90.00
_cell.angle_gamma   90.00
#
_symmetry.space_group_name_H-M   'P 1'
#
loop_
_entity.id
_entity.type
_entity.pdbx_description
1 polymer ?
#
loop_
_entity_poly.entity_id
_entity_poly.type
_entity_poly.pdbx_seq_one_letter_code
_entity_poly.pdbx_strand_id
1 'polypeptide(L)' 'MEKQKNLTIWFAVNKSGFVGLYLNEPKRNIETGKWESDSPFVNSVLYKQVVELVNKVGITWNDDPNCVAISV' A
#
# COMPACT_ATOMS: atom_id res chain seq x y z
N MET A 1 -29.56 3.21 -12.22
CA MET A 1 -28.49 4.11 -11.76
C MET A 1 -27.24 3.32 -11.43
N GLU A 2 -26.17 3.69 -12.03
CA GLU A 2 -24.91 3.03 -11.74
C GLU A 2 -24.31 3.54 -10.45
N LYS A 3 -23.83 2.61 -9.66
CA LYS A 3 -23.07 2.96 -8.48
C LYS A 3 -21.60 2.98 -8.84
N GLN A 4 -20.95 4.04 -8.46
CA GLN A 4 -19.51 4.12 -8.58
C GLN A 4 -18.88 3.11 -7.61
N LYS A 5 -18.02 2.28 -8.12
CA LYS A 5 -17.30 1.32 -7.29
C LYS A 5 -15.98 1.93 -6.85
N ASN A 6 -15.71 1.78 -5.59
CA ASN A 6 -14.42 2.18 -5.03
C ASN A 6 -13.67 0.93 -4.61
N LEU A 7 -12.39 0.91 -4.94
CA LEU A 7 -11.49 -0.16 -4.53
C LEU A 7 -10.51 0.42 -3.52
N THR A 8 -10.44 -0.22 -2.37
CA THR A 8 -9.49 0.20 -1.34
C THR A 8 -8.18 -0.52 -1.55
N ILE A 9 -7.11 0.24 -1.70
CA ILE A 9 -5.76 -0.29 -1.86
C ILE A 9 -4.95 0.08 -0.62
N TRP A 10 -4.36 -0.91 0.01
CA TRP A 10 -3.48 -0.71 1.15
C TRP A 10 -2.04 -0.58 0.68
N PHE A 11 -1.26 0.23 1.37
CA PHE A 11 0.16 0.33 1.09
C PHE A 11 0.95 0.45 2.39
N ALA A 12 2.15 -0.07 2.36
CA ALA A 12 3.05 -0.04 3.50
C ALA A 12 4.49 -0.06 3.01
N VAL A 13 5.39 0.40 3.87
CA VAL A 13 6.81 0.49 3.52
C VAL A 13 7.58 -0.57 4.31
N ASN A 14 8.34 -1.39 3.59
CA ASN A 14 9.19 -2.41 4.20
C ASN A 14 10.38 -1.75 4.91
N LYS A 15 11.04 -2.53 5.77
CA LYS A 15 12.21 -2.03 6.50
C LYS A 15 13.31 -1.53 5.56
N SER A 16 13.39 -2.12 4.38
CA SER A 16 14.36 -1.72 3.35
C SER A 16 13.98 -0.42 2.64
N GLY A 17 12.79 0.11 2.89
CA GLY A 17 12.27 1.29 2.20
C GLY A 17 11.43 0.99 0.98
N PHE A 18 11.24 -0.27 0.67
CA PHE A 18 10.44 -0.68 -0.50
C PHE A 18 8.96 -0.56 -0.21
N VAL A 19 8.21 0.02 -1.14
CA VAL A 19 6.77 0.21 -1.01
C VAL A 19 6.03 -0.99 -1.59
N GLY A 20 5.06 -1.52 -0.83
CA GLY A 20 4.19 -2.59 -1.30
C GLY A 20 2.74 -2.12 -1.39
N LEU A 21 2.01 -2.65 -2.36
CA LEU A 21 0.58 -2.41 -2.53
C LEU A 21 -0.17 -3.71 -2.32
N TYR A 22 -1.33 -3.63 -1.65
CA TYR A 22 -2.10 -4.81 -1.27
C TYR A 22 -3.60 -4.52 -1.36
N LEU A 23 -4.38 -5.56 -1.64
CA LEU A 23 -5.84 -5.46 -1.65
C LEU A 23 -6.43 -5.61 -0.25
N ASN A 24 -5.70 -6.25 0.66
CA ASN A 24 -6.09 -6.42 2.06
C ASN A 24 -5.06 -5.75 2.94
N GLU A 25 -5.45 -5.44 4.16
CA GLU A 25 -4.51 -4.87 5.12
C GLU A 25 -3.34 -5.82 5.33
N PRO A 26 -2.10 -5.39 5.05
CA PRO A 26 -0.94 -6.24 5.23
C PRO A 26 -0.56 -6.35 6.71
N LYS A 27 0.16 -7.41 7.04
CA LYS A 27 0.66 -7.64 8.39
C LYS A 27 2.17 -7.47 8.41
N ARG A 28 2.66 -6.83 9.46
CA ARG A 28 4.09 -6.61 9.64
C ARG A 28 4.77 -7.92 10.07
N ASN A 29 5.80 -8.31 9.35
CA ASN A 29 6.65 -9.43 9.75
C ASN A 29 8.00 -8.86 10.20
N ILE A 30 8.19 -8.81 11.50
CA ILE A 30 9.39 -8.22 12.10
C ILE A 30 10.63 -9.03 11.76
N GLU A 31 10.50 -10.34 11.62
CA GLU A 31 11.64 -11.21 11.34
C GLU A 31 12.22 -10.97 9.94
N THR A 32 11.35 -10.74 8.96
CA THR A 32 11.79 -10.51 7.58
C THR A 32 11.97 -9.05 7.24
N GLY A 33 11.40 -8.14 8.03
CA GLY A 33 11.39 -6.72 7.73
C GLY A 33 10.48 -6.36 6.57
N LYS A 34 9.45 -7.17 6.34
CA LYS A 34 8.53 -6.99 5.23
C LYS A 34 7.10 -7.02 5.71
N TRP A 35 6.22 -6.41 4.92
CA TRP A 35 4.78 -6.54 5.10
C TRP A 35 4.29 -7.72 4.28
N GLU A 36 3.32 -8.45 4.80
CA GLU A 36 2.79 -9.66 4.17
C GLU A 36 1.28 -9.55 3.98
N SER A 37 0.81 -10.02 2.84
CA SER A 37 -0.60 -10.05 2.50
C SER A 37 -0.87 -11.19 1.52
N ASP A 38 -2.07 -11.76 1.62
CA ASP A 38 -2.52 -12.78 0.69
C ASP A 38 -2.90 -12.21 -0.67
N SER A 39 -3.03 -10.90 -0.77
CA SER A 39 -3.59 -10.25 -1.96
C SER A 39 -2.73 -9.08 -2.40
N PRO A 40 -1.53 -9.36 -2.92
CA PRO A 40 -0.71 -8.28 -3.47
C PRO A 40 -1.41 -7.65 -4.69
N PHE A 41 -1.21 -6.35 -4.85
CA PHE A 41 -1.81 -5.61 -5.95
C PHE A 41 -0.71 -5.03 -6.83
N VAL A 42 -0.87 -5.19 -8.13
CA VAL A 42 0.11 -4.70 -9.11
C VAL A 42 -0.56 -3.69 -10.03
N ASN A 43 -0.10 -2.46 -9.97
CA ASN A 43 -0.55 -1.39 -10.85
C ASN A 43 0.54 -0.33 -10.91
N SER A 44 1.23 -0.24 -12.03
CA SER A 44 2.41 0.61 -12.16
C SER A 44 2.10 2.10 -12.00
N VAL A 45 0.94 2.55 -12.46
CA VAL A 45 0.55 3.95 -12.35
C VAL A 45 0.26 4.31 -10.89
N LEU A 46 -0.54 3.48 -10.23
CA LEU A 46 -0.87 3.68 -8.82
C LEU A 46 0.38 3.56 -7.95
N TYR A 47 1.23 2.58 -8.25
CA TYR A 47 2.47 2.38 -7.51
C TYR A 47 3.33 3.65 -7.51
N LYS A 48 3.49 4.25 -8.67
CA LYS A 48 4.26 5.49 -8.79
C LYS A 48 3.65 6.61 -7.96
N GLN A 49 2.32 6.75 -7.99
CA GLN A 49 1.63 7.76 -7.20
C GLN A 49 1.81 7.51 -5.70
N VAL A 50 1.73 6.26 -5.27
CA VAL A 50 1.90 5.90 -3.86
C VAL A 50 3.34 6.15 -3.41
N VAL A 51 4.33 5.84 -4.23
CA VAL A 51 5.73 6.11 -3.90
C VAL A 51 5.96 7.61 -3.71
N GLU A 52 5.38 8.42 -4.57
CA GLU A 52 5.47 9.88 -4.43
C GLU A 52 4.83 10.36 -3.12
N LEU A 53 3.67 9.81 -2.78
CA LEU A 53 2.98 10.13 -1.54
C LEU A 53 3.81 9.73 -0.32
N VAL A 54 4.37 8.52 -0.34
CA VAL A 54 5.21 8.01 0.74
C VAL A 54 6.40 8.93 0.97
N ASN A 55 7.05 9.36 -0.10
CA ASN A 55 8.19 10.26 0.00
C ASN A 55 7.79 11.64 0.50
N LYS A 56 6.65 12.14 0.07
CA LYS A 56 6.16 13.45 0.44
C LYS A 56 5.77 13.52 1.91
N VAL A 57 5.09 12.49 2.40
CA VAL A 57 4.60 12.42 3.78
C VAL A 57 5.67 11.91 4.74
N GLY A 58 6.62 11.12 4.25
CA GLY A 58 7.66 10.52 5.07
C GLY A 58 7.23 9.25 5.76
N ILE A 59 6.45 8.42 5.07
CA ILE A 59 6.01 7.14 5.62
C ILE A 59 7.18 6.16 5.62
N THR A 60 7.33 5.43 6.72
CA THR A 60 8.44 4.49 6.90
C THR A 60 7.93 3.14 7.40
N TRP A 61 8.87 2.21 7.58
CA TRP A 61 8.60 0.90 8.17
C TRP A 61 7.91 0.98 9.54
N ASN A 62 8.17 2.04 10.28
CA ASN A 62 7.60 2.21 11.62
C ASN A 62 6.14 2.66 11.60
N ASP A 63 5.63 3.06 10.44
CA ASP A 63 4.25 3.51 10.33
C ASP A 63 3.33 2.34 10.02
N ASP A 64 2.09 2.44 10.48
CA ASP A 64 1.07 1.44 10.18
C ASP A 64 0.69 1.52 8.70
N PRO A 65 0.09 0.44 8.14
CA PRO A 65 -0.38 0.49 6.77
C PRO A 65 -1.41 1.59 6.57
N ASN A 66 -1.34 2.23 5.42
CA ASN A 66 -2.32 3.23 5.02
C ASN A 66 -3.09 2.70 3.82
N CYS A 67 -4.24 3.29 3.56
CA CYS A 67 -5.02 2.90 2.41
C CYS A 67 -5.47 4.12 1.61
N VAL A 68 -5.70 3.88 0.33
CA VAL A 68 -6.28 4.87 -0.57
C VAL A 68 -7.45 4.23 -1.30
N ALA A 69 -8.46 5.01 -1.61
CA ALA A 69 -9.60 4.53 -2.38
C ALA A 69 -9.45 5.02 -3.82
N ILE A 70 -9.63 4.11 -4.76
CA ILE A 70 -9.63 4.45 -6.17
C ILE A 70 -10.97 4.10 -6.77
N SER A 71 -11.42 4.94 -7.70
CA SER A 71 -12.65 4.68 -8.44
C SER A 71 -12.38 3.74 -9.59
N VAL A 72 -13.21 2.76 -9.77
CA VAL A 72 -13.12 1.78 -10.86
C VAL A 72 -14.40 1.72 -11.67
#